data_46825e961f4abff1087ef5a4b7c4b54b
#
_entry.id   46825e961f4abff1087ef5a4b7c4b54b
#
_cell.length_a   1.000
_cell.length_b   1.000
_cell.length_c   1.000
_cell.angle_alpha   90.00
_cell.angle_beta   90.00
_cell.angle_gamma   90.00
#
_symmetry.space_group_name_H-M   'P 1'
#
loop_
_entity.id
_entity.type
_entity.pdbx_description
1 polymer ?
#
loop_
_entity_poly.entity_id
_entity_poly.type
_entity_poly.pdbx_seq_one_letter_code
_entity_poly.pdbx_strand_id
1 'polypeptide(L)'
;ASAEGVLSLIPFGDHDDWLLSLPLFHVSGQGIMWRWLYAGARMTVRDKQPLEQMLAGCTHASLVPTQLWRLLVNRSSVSLKAVLLGGAAIPVELTEQAREQGIRCFCGYGLTEFASTVCAKEADGLADVGSPLPGREVKIVNDEVWLRAASMAEGYWRNGQRVPLVNDEGWYATRDRGEMHNGKLTIVGRLDNLFFSGGEGIQPEEVERVIAAHPAVLQVFIVPVADKEFGHRPVAVVEYDQQTVDLGEWVKDKLARFQQPVRWLTLPPELKNGGIKISRQALKEWVQRQD
;
A
#
# COMPACT_ATOMS: atom_id res chain seq x y z
N ALA A 1 -5.54 13.64 16.69
CA ALA A 1 -5.23 12.21 16.90
C ALA A 1 -4.45 11.62 15.70
N SER A 2 -4.94 11.69 14.44
CA SER A 2 -4.23 11.05 13.31
C SER A 2 -2.86 11.69 13.03
N ALA A 3 -2.79 13.00 12.88
CA ALA A 3 -1.53 13.72 12.66
C ALA A 3 -0.55 13.54 13.82
N GLU A 4 -1.01 13.70 15.05
CA GLU A 4 -0.20 13.51 16.26
C GLU A 4 0.45 12.13 16.33
N GLY A 5 -0.32 11.07 16.04
CA GLY A 5 0.22 9.72 16.06
C GLY A 5 1.30 9.51 15.00
N VAL A 6 1.17 10.04 13.80
CA VAL A 6 2.22 9.95 12.76
C VAL A 6 3.45 10.77 13.17
N LEU A 7 3.25 11.96 13.72
CA LEU A 7 4.34 12.85 14.12
C LEU A 7 5.05 12.41 15.41
N SER A 8 4.49 11.48 16.18
CA SER A 8 5.23 10.81 17.25
C SER A 8 6.35 9.91 16.74
N LEU A 9 6.25 9.48 15.46
CA LEU A 9 7.25 8.62 14.82
C LEU A 9 8.13 9.40 13.83
N ILE A 10 7.54 10.30 13.03
CA ILE A 10 8.25 11.03 11.97
C ILE A 10 8.62 12.42 12.48
N PRO A 11 9.92 12.73 12.66
CA PRO A 11 10.36 14.07 13.02
C PRO A 11 9.97 15.07 11.92
N PHE A 12 9.17 16.06 12.26
CA PHE A 12 8.71 17.11 11.35
C PHE A 12 8.41 18.39 12.15
N GLY A 13 9.09 19.47 11.83
CA GLY A 13 9.00 20.73 12.58
C GLY A 13 9.11 21.97 11.71
N ASP A 14 9.28 23.15 12.33
CA ASP A 14 9.22 24.49 11.73
C ASP A 14 10.19 24.72 10.56
N HIS A 15 11.29 23.98 10.51
CA HIS A 15 12.29 24.07 9.44
C HIS A 15 12.06 23.04 8.32
N ASP A 16 11.01 22.21 8.42
CA ASP A 16 10.69 21.18 7.46
C ASP A 16 9.54 21.61 6.53
N ASP A 17 9.50 20.96 5.37
CA ASP A 17 8.52 21.24 4.33
C ASP A 17 7.97 19.90 3.78
N TRP A 18 6.66 19.71 3.91
CA TRP A 18 5.98 18.52 3.38
C TRP A 18 5.27 18.86 2.07
N LEU A 19 5.63 18.15 0.99
CA LEU A 19 4.91 18.29 -0.27
C LEU A 19 3.48 17.76 -0.12
N LEU A 20 2.48 18.51 -0.55
CA LEU A 20 1.12 17.99 -0.77
C LEU A 20 1.12 17.11 -2.03
N SER A 21 1.67 15.91 -1.90
CA SER A 21 1.91 14.95 -2.99
C SER A 21 0.69 14.07 -3.31
N LEU A 22 -0.31 14.06 -2.44
CA LEU A 22 -1.50 13.21 -2.53
C LEU A 22 -2.77 14.06 -2.56
N PRO A 23 -3.83 13.64 -3.30
CA PRO A 23 -5.04 14.43 -3.46
C PRO A 23 -5.82 14.60 -2.14
N LEU A 24 -6.43 15.75 -1.94
CA LEU A 24 -7.24 16.07 -0.75
C LEU A 24 -8.56 15.30 -0.67
N PHE A 25 -9.02 14.68 -1.76
CA PHE A 25 -10.18 13.78 -1.71
C PHE A 25 -9.84 12.39 -1.13
N HIS A 26 -8.57 12.11 -0.84
CA HIS A 26 -8.11 10.96 -0.07
C HIS A 26 -7.66 11.39 1.33
N VAL A 27 -7.92 10.58 2.34
CA VAL A 27 -7.47 10.82 3.74
C VAL A 27 -5.95 10.94 3.86
N SER A 28 -5.18 10.33 2.97
CA SER A 28 -3.73 10.45 2.95
C SER A 28 -3.27 11.86 2.58
N GLY A 29 -3.93 12.54 1.63
CA GLY A 29 -3.69 13.94 1.31
C GLY A 29 -4.15 14.88 2.43
N GLN A 30 -5.34 14.64 2.98
CA GLN A 30 -5.83 15.37 4.15
C GLN A 30 -4.89 15.23 5.34
N GLY A 31 -4.32 14.04 5.54
CA GLY A 31 -3.34 13.77 6.60
C GLY A 31 -2.08 14.64 6.49
N ILE A 32 -1.63 15.01 5.28
CA ILE A 32 -0.52 15.95 5.08
C ILE A 32 -0.89 17.33 5.63
N MET A 33 -2.07 17.81 5.28
CA MET A 33 -2.56 19.11 5.77
C MET A 33 -2.68 19.16 7.29
N TRP A 34 -3.22 18.11 7.92
CA TRP A 34 -3.34 18.06 9.38
C TRP A 34 -1.98 17.97 10.09
N ARG A 35 -1.00 17.26 9.53
CA ARG A 35 0.38 17.21 10.07
C ARG A 35 1.06 18.56 9.97
N TRP A 36 0.93 19.24 8.84
CA TRP A 36 1.43 20.59 8.65
C TRP A 36 0.87 21.56 9.71
N LEU A 37 -0.45 21.61 9.89
CA LEU A 37 -1.10 22.46 10.89
C LEU A 37 -0.67 22.12 12.32
N TYR A 38 -0.60 20.83 12.64
CA TYR A 38 -0.22 20.38 13.99
C TYR A 38 1.23 20.72 14.34
N ALA A 39 2.15 20.58 13.39
CA ALA A 39 3.58 20.81 13.61
C ALA A 39 3.99 22.30 13.54
N GLY A 40 3.14 23.19 12.98
CA GLY A 40 3.53 24.56 12.69
C GLY A 40 4.66 24.67 11.65
N ALA A 41 4.79 23.67 10.78
CA ALA A 41 5.83 23.54 9.77
C ALA A 41 5.42 24.20 8.44
N ARG A 42 6.10 23.88 7.34
CA ARG A 42 5.71 24.31 6.00
C ARG A 42 5.04 23.20 5.22
N MET A 43 4.15 23.56 4.30
CA MET A 43 3.54 22.69 3.33
C MET A 43 3.66 23.30 1.94
N THR A 44 4.30 22.58 1.04
CA THR A 44 4.41 23.00 -0.37
C THR A 44 3.24 22.43 -1.19
N VAL A 45 2.58 23.33 -1.93
CA VAL A 45 1.53 22.97 -2.91
C VAL A 45 2.02 23.42 -4.28
N ARG A 46 1.99 22.54 -5.26
CA ARG A 46 2.43 22.83 -6.64
C ARG A 46 1.46 22.27 -7.66
N ASP A 47 1.41 22.91 -8.82
CA ASP A 47 0.72 22.40 -9.99
C ASP A 47 1.31 21.06 -10.41
N LYS A 48 0.49 20.25 -11.10
CA LYS A 48 0.89 18.91 -11.56
C LYS A 48 2.05 19.02 -12.55
N GLN A 49 3.19 18.48 -12.17
CA GLN A 49 4.43 18.37 -12.93
C GLN A 49 5.17 17.09 -12.51
N PRO A 50 6.31 16.73 -13.14
CA PRO A 50 7.11 15.59 -12.70
C PRO A 50 7.43 15.64 -11.21
N LEU A 51 7.33 14.51 -10.52
CA LEU A 51 7.39 14.46 -9.05
C LEU A 51 8.71 15.03 -8.49
N GLU A 52 9.83 14.80 -9.16
CA GLU A 52 11.14 15.34 -8.80
C GLU A 52 11.15 16.89 -8.78
N GLN A 53 10.43 17.53 -9.70
CA GLN A 53 10.28 18.98 -9.74
C GLN A 53 9.36 19.47 -8.62
N MET A 54 8.31 18.74 -8.34
CA MET A 54 7.40 19.04 -7.22
C MET A 54 8.12 18.95 -5.87
N LEU A 55 9.08 18.03 -5.73
CA LEU A 55 9.85 17.80 -4.50
C LEU A 55 10.99 18.80 -4.27
N ALA A 56 11.30 19.67 -5.24
CA ALA A 56 12.40 20.61 -5.09
C ALA A 56 12.23 21.49 -3.84
N GLY A 57 13.19 21.41 -2.91
CA GLY A 57 13.19 22.14 -1.64
C GLY A 57 12.31 21.54 -0.53
N CYS A 58 11.56 20.46 -0.79
CA CYS A 58 10.81 19.76 0.22
C CYS A 58 11.70 18.77 1.00
N THR A 59 11.43 18.61 2.29
CA THR A 59 12.13 17.68 3.17
C THR A 59 11.35 16.40 3.41
N HIS A 60 10.03 16.44 3.25
CA HIS A 60 9.11 15.31 3.53
C HIS A 60 8.12 15.13 2.38
N ALA A 61 7.74 13.88 2.14
CA ALA A 61 6.67 13.51 1.23
C ALA A 61 5.89 12.31 1.73
N SER A 62 4.62 12.21 1.32
CA SER A 62 3.83 10.98 1.39
C SER A 62 3.74 10.41 -0.01
N LEU A 63 4.18 9.18 -0.21
CA LEU A 63 4.26 8.56 -1.52
C LEU A 63 3.66 7.14 -1.49
N VAL A 64 3.23 6.68 -2.65
CA VAL A 64 3.02 5.25 -2.88
C VAL A 64 4.34 4.61 -3.37
N PRO A 65 4.54 3.30 -3.18
CA PRO A 65 5.80 2.64 -3.51
C PRO A 65 6.29 2.89 -4.94
N THR A 66 5.38 2.89 -5.93
CA THR A 66 5.74 3.15 -7.34
C THR A 66 6.24 4.57 -7.60
N GLN A 67 5.79 5.56 -6.83
CA GLN A 67 6.30 6.92 -6.93
C GLN A 67 7.73 7.01 -6.38
N LEU A 68 8.00 6.39 -5.23
CA LEU A 68 9.35 6.33 -4.68
C LEU A 68 10.30 5.60 -5.63
N TRP A 69 9.88 4.46 -6.17
CA TRP A 69 10.67 3.69 -7.13
C TRP A 69 11.12 4.56 -8.33
N ARG A 70 10.17 5.31 -8.93
CA ARG A 70 10.48 6.21 -10.08
C ARG A 70 11.50 7.29 -9.71
N LEU A 71 11.42 7.83 -8.50
CA LEU A 71 12.42 8.81 -8.02
C LEU A 71 13.81 8.21 -7.91
N LEU A 72 13.92 6.99 -7.38
CA LEU A 72 15.21 6.32 -7.16
C LEU A 72 15.86 5.91 -8.49
N VAL A 73 15.08 5.34 -9.42
CA VAL A 73 15.58 4.94 -10.75
C VAL A 73 16.06 6.12 -11.56
N ASN A 74 15.32 7.23 -11.54
CA ASN A 74 15.71 8.44 -12.26
C ASN A 74 16.90 9.16 -11.62
N ARG A 75 17.44 8.64 -10.51
CA ARG A 75 18.52 9.29 -9.73
C ARG A 75 18.26 10.77 -9.50
N SER A 76 17.01 11.09 -9.22
CA SER A 76 16.56 12.46 -9.03
C SER A 76 17.27 13.07 -7.82
N SER A 77 17.91 14.20 -7.99
CA SER A 77 18.54 14.95 -6.88
C SER A 77 17.44 15.59 -6.03
N VAL A 78 16.89 14.85 -5.07
CA VAL A 78 15.89 15.34 -4.11
C VAL A 78 16.51 15.45 -2.72
N SER A 79 16.17 16.49 -1.97
CA SER A 79 16.67 16.72 -0.61
C SER A 79 15.73 16.15 0.45
N LEU A 80 15.11 14.99 0.17
CA LEU A 80 14.17 14.37 1.09
C LEU A 80 14.90 13.81 2.31
N LYS A 81 14.44 14.18 3.51
CA LYS A 81 14.85 13.59 4.78
C LYS A 81 14.03 12.34 5.09
N ALA A 82 12.73 12.40 4.81
CA ALA A 82 11.80 11.33 5.15
C ALA A 82 10.66 11.18 4.15
N VAL A 83 10.23 9.95 3.93
CA VAL A 83 9.07 9.59 3.11
C VAL A 83 8.15 8.66 3.92
N LEU A 84 6.87 9.04 4.01
CA LEU A 84 5.83 8.15 4.51
C LEU A 84 5.25 7.35 3.33
N LEU A 85 5.44 6.04 3.36
CA LEU A 85 4.92 5.11 2.37
C LEU A 85 3.64 4.44 2.85
N GLY A 86 2.68 4.28 1.97
CA GLY A 86 1.44 3.59 2.27
C GLY A 86 0.58 3.34 1.04
N GLY A 87 -0.59 2.80 1.26
CA GLY A 87 -1.58 2.60 0.22
C GLY A 87 -1.43 1.33 -0.62
N ALA A 88 -0.29 0.65 -0.54
CA ALA A 88 -0.01 -0.65 -1.16
C ALA A 88 1.04 -1.41 -0.34
N ALA A 89 1.31 -2.67 -0.68
CA ALA A 89 2.44 -3.40 -0.12
C ALA A 89 3.76 -2.66 -0.43
N ILE A 90 4.63 -2.57 0.56
CA ILE A 90 5.89 -1.82 0.46
C ILE A 90 7.03 -2.84 0.36
N PRO A 91 7.71 -2.94 -0.81
CA PRO A 91 8.86 -3.84 -0.95
C PRO A 91 10.00 -3.41 -0.04
N VAL A 92 10.61 -4.37 0.64
CA VAL A 92 11.77 -4.12 1.52
C VAL A 92 12.94 -3.56 0.73
N GLU A 93 13.22 -4.13 -0.43
CA GLU A 93 14.30 -3.73 -1.34
C GLU A 93 14.19 -2.25 -1.75
N LEU A 94 12.95 -1.76 -1.95
CA LEU A 94 12.71 -0.37 -2.29
C LEU A 94 13.11 0.58 -1.16
N THR A 95 12.79 0.21 0.08
CA THR A 95 13.17 1.02 1.25
C THR A 95 14.66 0.99 1.55
N GLU A 96 15.34 -0.12 1.25
CA GLU A 96 16.78 -0.25 1.34
C GLU A 96 17.49 0.63 0.31
N GLN A 97 17.06 0.61 -0.94
CA GLN A 97 17.57 1.49 -1.99
C GLN A 97 17.39 2.97 -1.65
N ALA A 98 16.25 3.35 -1.07
CA ALA A 98 16.02 4.72 -0.60
C ALA A 98 17.00 5.10 0.53
N ARG A 99 17.23 4.21 1.48
CA ARG A 99 18.18 4.40 2.58
C ARG A 99 19.62 4.61 2.08
N GLU A 100 20.04 3.87 1.04
CA GLU A 100 21.35 4.06 0.40
C GLU A 100 21.51 5.45 -0.22
N GLN A 101 20.40 6.09 -0.61
CA GLN A 101 20.36 7.47 -1.11
C GLN A 101 20.10 8.51 -0.01
N GLY A 102 20.15 8.12 1.27
CA GLY A 102 19.97 9.00 2.42
C GLY A 102 18.52 9.35 2.76
N ILE A 103 17.53 8.66 2.16
CA ILE A 103 16.11 8.89 2.41
C ILE A 103 15.60 7.90 3.45
N ARG A 104 15.10 8.41 4.59
CA ARG A 104 14.44 7.58 5.60
C ARG A 104 13.03 7.24 5.13
N CYS A 105 12.69 5.96 5.10
CA CYS A 105 11.36 5.49 4.75
C CYS A 105 10.59 5.08 6.00
N PHE A 106 9.33 5.53 6.08
CA PHE A 106 8.39 5.12 7.11
C PHE A 106 7.27 4.32 6.44
N CYS A 107 7.13 3.06 6.82
CA CYS A 107 6.13 2.15 6.28
C CYS A 107 4.86 2.25 7.11
N GLY A 108 3.73 2.57 6.50
CA GLY A 108 2.46 2.75 7.19
C GLY A 108 1.34 1.87 6.63
N TYR A 109 0.52 1.35 7.54
CA TYR A 109 -0.75 0.69 7.25
C TYR A 109 -1.89 1.52 7.83
N GLY A 110 -2.95 1.68 7.07
CA GLY A 110 -4.12 2.41 7.50
C GLY A 110 -5.26 2.40 6.49
N LEU A 111 -6.37 2.96 6.89
CA LEU A 111 -7.65 2.93 6.18
C LEU A 111 -8.28 4.32 6.17
N THR A 112 -9.21 4.55 5.25
CA THR A 112 -10.02 5.77 5.19
C THR A 112 -10.81 5.95 6.48
N GLU A 113 -11.36 4.88 7.00
CA GLU A 113 -12.16 4.82 8.22
C GLU A 113 -11.39 5.25 9.48
N PHE A 114 -10.06 5.25 9.43
CA PHE A 114 -9.17 5.61 10.54
C PHE A 114 -8.37 6.90 10.30
N ALA A 115 -8.81 7.72 9.37
CA ALA A 115 -8.14 8.97 8.98
C ALA A 115 -6.65 8.73 8.61
N SER A 116 -6.38 7.70 7.81
CA SER A 116 -5.10 7.28 7.25
C SER A 116 -4.35 6.25 8.10
N THR A 117 -3.26 6.62 8.78
CA THR A 117 -2.27 5.67 9.33
C THR A 117 -2.65 5.15 10.72
N VAL A 118 -2.68 3.83 10.87
CA VAL A 118 -2.95 3.11 12.13
C VAL A 118 -1.67 2.52 12.71
N CYS A 119 -0.93 1.75 11.92
CA CYS A 119 0.38 1.21 12.29
C CYS A 119 1.45 1.84 11.41
N ALA A 120 2.62 2.08 11.96
CA ALA A 120 3.78 2.51 11.19
C ALA A 120 5.09 2.19 11.91
N LYS A 121 6.17 2.13 11.12
CA LYS A 121 7.54 2.05 11.59
C LYS A 121 8.50 2.74 10.61
N GLU A 122 9.69 3.10 11.08
CA GLU A 122 10.81 3.32 10.17
C GLU A 122 11.25 1.97 9.56
N ALA A 123 11.55 1.96 8.26
CA ALA A 123 11.96 0.76 7.56
C ALA A 123 13.24 0.16 8.16
N ASP A 124 13.19 -1.12 8.49
CA ASP A 124 14.25 -1.85 9.21
C ASP A 124 14.68 -3.16 8.49
N GLY A 125 14.31 -3.30 7.21
CA GLY A 125 14.58 -4.50 6.42
C GLY A 125 13.58 -5.65 6.64
N LEU A 126 12.50 -5.42 7.42
CA LEU A 126 11.43 -6.39 7.64
C LEU A 126 10.13 -5.94 6.98
N ALA A 127 9.32 -6.90 6.54
CA ALA A 127 8.10 -6.63 5.78
C ALA A 127 6.87 -6.24 6.64
N ASP A 128 6.99 -6.24 7.97
CA ASP A 128 5.91 -5.76 8.83
C ASP A 128 5.67 -4.25 8.68
N VAL A 129 4.50 -3.78 9.08
CA VAL A 129 4.10 -2.36 9.06
C VAL A 129 4.24 -1.68 10.42
N GLY A 130 5.00 -2.28 11.32
CA GLY A 130 5.28 -1.75 12.65
C GLY A 130 4.16 -1.96 13.66
N SER A 131 4.26 -1.22 14.76
CA SER A 131 3.32 -1.27 15.87
C SER A 131 2.20 -0.25 15.70
N PRO A 132 1.06 -0.44 16.39
CA PRO A 132 0.02 0.58 16.46
C PRO A 132 0.58 1.90 16.97
N LEU A 133 0.26 2.99 16.29
CA LEU A 133 0.61 4.34 16.72
C LEU A 133 -0.19 4.72 17.99
N PRO A 134 0.24 5.73 18.77
CA PRO A 134 -0.47 6.13 19.97
C PRO A 134 -1.97 6.37 19.75
N GLY A 135 -2.81 5.84 20.65
CA GLY A 135 -4.26 5.91 20.57
C GLY A 135 -4.92 4.97 19.54
N ARG A 136 -4.18 3.95 19.05
CA ARG A 136 -4.69 2.89 18.19
C ARG A 136 -4.50 1.54 18.84
N GLU A 137 -5.45 0.67 18.59
CA GLU A 137 -5.43 -0.72 19.07
C GLU A 137 -5.65 -1.66 17.88
N VAL A 138 -4.94 -2.77 17.88
CA VAL A 138 -5.02 -3.82 16.86
C VAL A 138 -5.19 -5.15 17.56
N LYS A 139 -6.10 -5.97 17.07
CA LYS A 139 -6.18 -7.40 17.41
C LYS A 139 -6.39 -8.25 16.17
N ILE A 140 -6.04 -9.50 16.24
CA ILE A 140 -6.30 -10.49 15.18
C ILE A 140 -7.43 -11.41 15.65
N VAL A 141 -8.44 -11.55 14.83
CA VAL A 141 -9.58 -12.44 15.08
C VAL A 141 -9.80 -13.30 13.83
N ASN A 142 -9.57 -14.61 13.92
CA ASN A 142 -9.65 -15.54 12.79
C ASN A 142 -8.86 -15.03 11.55
N ASP A 143 -7.58 -14.69 11.76
CA ASP A 143 -6.65 -14.12 10.77
C ASP A 143 -7.05 -12.72 10.26
N GLU A 144 -8.16 -12.16 10.67
CA GLU A 144 -8.60 -10.82 10.28
C GLU A 144 -8.06 -9.76 11.25
N VAL A 145 -7.56 -8.65 10.69
CA VAL A 145 -7.13 -7.48 11.44
C VAL A 145 -8.36 -6.70 11.90
N TRP A 146 -8.48 -6.51 13.20
CA TRP A 146 -9.52 -5.69 13.81
C TRP A 146 -8.89 -4.49 14.48
N LEU A 147 -9.50 -3.31 14.27
CA LEU A 147 -8.96 -2.03 14.69
C LEU A 147 -9.92 -1.25 15.59
N ARG A 148 -9.32 -0.47 16.51
CA ARG A 148 -9.99 0.56 17.30
C ARG A 148 -9.07 1.76 17.46
N ALA A 149 -9.58 3.00 17.31
CA ALA A 149 -8.76 4.21 17.46
C ALA A 149 -9.60 5.45 17.75
N ALA A 150 -8.99 6.44 18.40
CA ALA A 150 -9.57 7.77 18.58
C ALA A 150 -9.73 8.55 17.25
N SER A 151 -9.02 8.17 16.19
CA SER A 151 -9.11 8.76 14.84
C SER A 151 -10.12 8.08 13.94
N MET A 152 -10.84 7.08 14.44
CA MET A 152 -11.84 6.33 13.68
C MET A 152 -13.07 7.20 13.37
N ALA A 153 -13.61 7.06 12.16
CA ALA A 153 -14.86 7.67 11.78
C ALA A 153 -16.04 7.09 12.58
N GLU A 154 -17.05 7.89 12.81
CA GLU A 154 -18.25 7.44 13.57
C GLU A 154 -19.15 6.50 12.78
N GLY A 155 -19.04 6.44 11.46
CA GLY A 155 -19.87 5.60 10.60
C GLY A 155 -19.85 6.02 9.14
N TYR A 156 -20.51 5.22 8.32
CA TYR A 156 -20.81 5.56 6.93
C TYR A 156 -22.10 6.37 6.84
N TRP A 157 -22.12 7.39 6.00
CA TRP A 157 -23.33 8.10 5.66
C TRP A 157 -24.01 7.43 4.47
N ARG A 158 -25.18 6.80 4.69
CA ARG A 158 -25.94 6.08 3.66
C ARG A 158 -27.41 6.46 3.73
N ASN A 159 -27.98 6.86 2.61
CA ASN A 159 -29.42 7.20 2.50
C ASN A 159 -29.93 8.15 3.59
N GLY A 160 -29.12 9.18 3.92
CA GLY A 160 -29.48 10.15 4.95
C GLY A 160 -29.34 9.67 6.40
N GLN A 161 -28.71 8.50 6.61
CA GLN A 161 -28.51 7.93 7.95
C GLN A 161 -27.05 7.54 8.17
N ARG A 162 -26.61 7.65 9.43
CA ARG A 162 -25.31 7.15 9.86
C ARG A 162 -25.41 5.66 10.16
N VAL A 163 -24.64 4.86 9.44
CA VAL A 163 -24.46 3.42 9.69
C VAL A 163 -23.17 3.23 10.47
N PRO A 164 -23.21 2.67 11.69
CA PRO A 164 -22.02 2.44 12.51
C PRO A 164 -20.98 1.60 11.77
N LEU A 165 -19.68 1.89 12.01
CA LEU A 165 -18.55 1.12 11.48
C LEU A 165 -18.26 -0.11 12.32
N VAL A 166 -18.50 -0.03 13.62
CA VAL A 166 -18.00 -0.96 14.61
C VAL A 166 -19.08 -1.91 15.12
N ASN A 167 -18.64 -3.03 15.67
CA ASN A 167 -19.50 -3.92 16.44
C ASN A 167 -19.82 -3.33 17.83
N ASP A 168 -20.60 -4.05 18.65
CA ASP A 168 -21.03 -3.61 19.98
C ASP A 168 -19.86 -3.41 20.97
N GLU A 169 -18.70 -4.01 20.72
CA GLU A 169 -17.48 -3.83 21.49
C GLU A 169 -16.60 -2.67 21.02
N GLY A 170 -17.01 -1.93 19.98
CA GLY A 170 -16.28 -0.79 19.41
C GLY A 170 -15.13 -1.16 18.48
N TRP A 171 -15.11 -2.38 17.93
CA TRP A 171 -14.09 -2.84 16.99
C TRP A 171 -14.57 -2.83 15.54
N TYR A 172 -13.70 -2.40 14.65
CA TYR A 172 -13.88 -2.43 13.20
C TYR A 172 -13.16 -3.62 12.58
N ALA A 173 -13.90 -4.46 11.87
CA ALA A 173 -13.38 -5.58 11.10
C ALA A 173 -12.94 -5.09 9.72
N THR A 174 -11.63 -5.13 9.44
CA THR A 174 -11.04 -4.45 8.25
C THR A 174 -11.19 -5.22 6.97
N ARG A 175 -11.44 -6.52 7.02
CA ARG A 175 -11.33 -7.49 5.93
C ARG A 175 -9.88 -7.65 5.43
N ASP A 176 -8.89 -7.11 6.12
CA ASP A 176 -7.49 -7.39 5.87
C ASP A 176 -7.05 -8.60 6.70
N ARG A 177 -6.36 -9.52 6.07
CA ARG A 177 -5.71 -10.65 6.74
C ARG A 177 -4.36 -10.22 7.26
N GLY A 178 -4.02 -10.58 8.49
CA GLY A 178 -2.76 -10.19 9.09
C GLY A 178 -2.38 -10.98 10.32
N GLU A 179 -1.15 -10.78 10.75
CA GLU A 179 -0.55 -11.45 11.89
C GLU A 179 0.15 -10.45 12.80
N MET A 180 0.12 -10.71 14.11
CA MET A 180 0.84 -9.92 15.11
C MET A 180 2.01 -10.72 15.69
N HIS A 181 3.23 -10.21 15.51
CA HIS A 181 4.43 -10.78 16.11
C HIS A 181 5.19 -9.71 16.91
N ASN A 182 5.40 -9.95 18.19
CA ASN A 182 6.12 -9.00 19.08
C ASN A 182 5.57 -7.57 19.03
N GLY A 183 4.23 -7.42 18.93
CA GLY A 183 3.57 -6.12 18.85
C GLY A 183 3.67 -5.41 17.49
N LYS A 184 4.23 -6.05 16.48
CA LYS A 184 4.29 -5.57 15.09
C LYS A 184 3.29 -6.30 14.20
N LEU A 185 2.61 -5.56 13.33
CA LEU A 185 1.60 -6.06 12.42
C LEU A 185 2.22 -6.38 11.06
N THR A 186 1.96 -7.58 10.55
CA THR A 186 2.22 -7.96 9.16
C THR A 186 0.89 -8.11 8.44
N ILE A 187 0.71 -7.40 7.32
CA ILE A 187 -0.45 -7.55 6.45
C ILE A 187 -0.14 -8.62 5.41
N VAL A 188 -0.99 -9.65 5.37
CA VAL A 188 -0.87 -10.78 4.43
C VAL A 188 -1.62 -10.48 3.14
N GLY A 189 -2.82 -9.90 3.23
CA GLY A 189 -3.64 -9.53 2.09
C GLY A 189 -5.07 -9.19 2.48
N ARG A 190 -6.00 -9.22 1.50
CA ARG A 190 -7.43 -9.00 1.72
C ARG A 190 -8.17 -10.33 1.79
N LEU A 191 -9.01 -10.53 2.79
CA LEU A 191 -9.88 -11.72 2.87
C LEU A 191 -10.78 -11.86 1.63
N ASP A 192 -11.23 -10.72 1.08
CA ASP A 192 -12.10 -10.69 -0.10
C ASP A 192 -11.38 -11.09 -1.40
N ASN A 193 -10.05 -11.09 -1.41
CA ASN A 193 -9.24 -11.46 -2.58
C ASN A 193 -8.87 -12.94 -2.59
N LEU A 194 -8.99 -13.62 -1.45
CA LEU A 194 -8.71 -15.07 -1.36
C LEU A 194 -9.58 -15.83 -2.36
N PHE A 195 -8.99 -16.73 -3.13
CA PHE A 195 -9.72 -17.63 -4.02
C PHE A 195 -9.13 -19.04 -3.94
N PHE A 196 -9.84 -20.01 -4.50
CA PHE A 196 -9.44 -21.43 -4.45
C PHE A 196 -9.13 -21.95 -5.85
N SER A 197 -8.03 -22.71 -5.93
CA SER A 197 -7.58 -23.42 -7.13
C SER A 197 -7.37 -24.89 -6.77
N GLY A 198 -8.22 -25.80 -7.30
CA GLY A 198 -8.15 -27.22 -7.00
C GLY A 198 -8.30 -27.56 -5.51
N GLY A 199 -9.06 -26.75 -4.75
CA GLY A 199 -9.25 -26.92 -3.32
C GLY A 199 -8.20 -26.22 -2.44
N GLU A 200 -7.11 -25.74 -3.02
CA GLU A 200 -6.06 -25.00 -2.31
C GLU A 200 -6.34 -23.49 -2.33
N GLY A 201 -6.20 -22.81 -1.19
CA GLY A 201 -6.40 -21.38 -1.05
C GLY A 201 -5.22 -20.59 -1.63
N ILE A 202 -5.50 -19.61 -2.46
CA ILE A 202 -4.50 -18.67 -3.00
C ILE A 202 -4.82 -17.27 -2.48
N GLN A 203 -3.87 -16.69 -1.73
CA GLN A 203 -3.90 -15.29 -1.37
C GLN A 203 -3.12 -14.51 -2.45
N PRO A 204 -3.78 -13.71 -3.31
CA PRO A 204 -3.12 -13.00 -4.40
C PRO A 204 -1.89 -12.20 -3.96
N GLU A 205 -1.99 -11.49 -2.85
CA GLU A 205 -0.95 -10.61 -2.34
C GLU A 205 0.33 -11.36 -1.93
N GLU A 206 0.23 -12.62 -1.52
CA GLU A 206 1.40 -13.47 -1.23
C GLU A 206 2.16 -13.81 -2.51
N VAL A 207 1.42 -14.20 -3.56
CA VAL A 207 1.99 -14.50 -4.87
C VAL A 207 2.60 -13.23 -5.51
N GLU A 208 1.86 -12.12 -5.43
CA GLU A 208 2.31 -10.80 -5.93
C GLU A 208 3.63 -10.38 -5.28
N ARG A 209 3.79 -10.60 -3.97
CA ARG A 209 5.04 -10.26 -3.25
C ARG A 209 6.24 -11.00 -3.80
N VAL A 210 6.11 -12.28 -4.09
CA VAL A 210 7.18 -13.10 -4.66
C VAL A 210 7.56 -12.63 -6.06
N ILE A 211 6.57 -12.28 -6.88
CA ILE A 211 6.81 -11.81 -8.24
C ILE A 211 7.38 -10.39 -8.25
N ALA A 212 6.87 -9.51 -7.39
CA ALA A 212 7.34 -8.13 -7.25
C ALA A 212 8.79 -7.99 -6.77
N ALA A 213 9.35 -9.02 -6.14
CA ALA A 213 10.76 -9.06 -5.78
C ALA A 213 11.71 -9.20 -6.99
N HIS A 214 11.20 -9.46 -8.19
CA HIS A 214 12.01 -9.46 -9.41
C HIS A 214 12.33 -8.04 -9.85
N PRO A 215 13.61 -7.68 -10.13
CA PRO A 215 14.02 -6.29 -10.42
C PRO A 215 13.33 -5.64 -11.62
N ALA A 216 12.88 -6.44 -12.62
CA ALA A 216 12.18 -5.92 -13.79
C ALA A 216 10.67 -5.69 -13.58
N VAL A 217 10.13 -5.97 -12.38
CA VAL A 217 8.70 -5.83 -12.09
C VAL A 217 8.44 -4.56 -11.29
N LEU A 218 7.62 -3.67 -11.85
CA LEU A 218 7.17 -2.45 -11.18
C LEU A 218 5.93 -2.69 -10.32
N GLN A 219 4.98 -3.41 -10.89
CA GLN A 219 3.74 -3.82 -10.23
C GLN A 219 3.27 -5.16 -10.79
N VAL A 220 2.60 -5.93 -9.95
CA VAL A 220 1.96 -7.17 -10.36
C VAL A 220 0.64 -7.34 -9.62
N PHE A 221 -0.33 -7.91 -10.30
CA PHE A 221 -1.64 -8.25 -9.76
C PHE A 221 -2.00 -9.67 -10.15
N ILE A 222 -2.39 -10.47 -9.18
CA ILE A 222 -2.91 -11.81 -9.42
C ILE A 222 -4.44 -11.75 -9.49
N VAL A 223 -4.97 -12.24 -10.60
CA VAL A 223 -6.40 -12.27 -10.90
C VAL A 223 -6.86 -13.70 -11.04
N PRO A 224 -7.92 -14.12 -10.31
CA PRO A 224 -8.53 -15.44 -10.52
C PRO A 224 -9.29 -15.46 -11.85
N VAL A 225 -9.00 -16.45 -12.69
CA VAL A 225 -9.74 -16.74 -13.92
C VAL A 225 -10.43 -18.11 -13.79
N ALA A 226 -11.66 -18.19 -14.25
CA ALA A 226 -12.43 -19.42 -14.18
C ALA A 226 -11.75 -20.57 -14.94
N ASP A 227 -11.70 -21.74 -14.33
CA ASP A 227 -11.13 -22.98 -14.88
C ASP A 227 -12.07 -24.14 -14.62
N LYS A 228 -12.27 -25.01 -15.63
CA LYS A 228 -13.24 -26.11 -15.55
C LYS A 228 -12.82 -27.22 -14.59
N GLU A 229 -11.53 -27.43 -14.41
CA GLU A 229 -10.96 -28.48 -13.57
C GLU A 229 -10.67 -27.99 -12.14
N PHE A 230 -10.09 -26.78 -12.05
CA PHE A 230 -9.59 -26.25 -10.77
C PHE A 230 -10.50 -25.20 -10.12
N GLY A 231 -11.65 -24.88 -10.74
CA GLY A 231 -12.53 -23.78 -10.33
C GLY A 231 -11.98 -22.41 -10.72
N HIS A 232 -10.80 -22.06 -10.22
CA HIS A 232 -10.05 -20.88 -10.67
C HIS A 232 -8.55 -21.18 -10.82
N ARG A 233 -7.90 -20.42 -11.69
CA ARG A 233 -6.43 -20.42 -11.84
C ARG A 233 -5.89 -18.99 -11.74
N PRO A 234 -4.69 -18.80 -11.15
CA PRO A 234 -4.07 -17.48 -11.08
C PRO A 234 -3.56 -17.01 -12.44
N VAL A 235 -3.88 -15.77 -12.81
CA VAL A 235 -3.30 -15.06 -13.95
C VAL A 235 -2.57 -13.83 -13.43
N ALA A 236 -1.34 -13.61 -13.87
CA ALA A 236 -0.55 -12.44 -13.49
C ALA A 236 -0.72 -11.31 -14.50
N VAL A 237 -1.02 -10.10 -14.03
CA VAL A 237 -1.00 -8.85 -14.81
C VAL A 237 0.17 -8.02 -14.30
N VAL A 238 1.17 -7.80 -15.15
CA VAL A 238 2.49 -7.26 -14.75
C VAL A 238 2.78 -5.94 -15.44
N GLU A 239 3.24 -4.96 -14.69
CA GLU A 239 3.93 -3.78 -15.21
C GLU A 239 5.44 -4.01 -15.11
N TYR A 240 6.11 -3.99 -16.28
CA TYR A 240 7.56 -4.12 -16.36
C TYR A 240 8.25 -2.76 -16.40
N ASP A 241 9.49 -2.69 -15.89
CA ASP A 241 10.30 -1.47 -15.93
C ASP A 241 10.64 -1.05 -17.36
N GLN A 242 11.25 -1.93 -18.13
CA GLN A 242 11.71 -1.62 -19.50
C GLN A 242 11.31 -2.68 -20.51
N GLN A 243 11.60 -3.95 -20.21
CA GLN A 243 11.34 -5.06 -21.10
C GLN A 243 10.58 -6.18 -20.40
N THR A 244 9.72 -6.84 -21.12
CA THR A 244 9.05 -8.07 -20.68
C THR A 244 10.11 -9.16 -20.48
N VAL A 245 10.09 -9.81 -19.32
CA VAL A 245 10.96 -10.92 -18.96
C VAL A 245 10.14 -12.17 -18.69
N ASP A 246 10.74 -13.33 -18.86
CA ASP A 246 10.12 -14.59 -18.45
C ASP A 246 10.19 -14.74 -16.92
N LEU A 247 9.05 -14.57 -16.27
CA LEU A 247 8.91 -14.71 -14.83
C LEU A 247 8.56 -16.15 -14.40
N GLY A 248 8.29 -17.04 -15.36
CA GLY A 248 7.96 -18.44 -15.08
C GLY A 248 9.09 -19.16 -14.33
N GLU A 249 10.32 -19.02 -14.79
CA GLU A 249 11.49 -19.59 -14.10
C GLU A 249 11.74 -18.90 -12.73
N TRP A 250 11.47 -17.61 -12.61
CA TRP A 250 11.61 -16.89 -11.33
C TRP A 250 10.74 -17.45 -10.22
N VAL A 251 9.50 -17.83 -10.55
CA VAL A 251 8.51 -18.29 -9.54
C VAL A 251 8.57 -19.79 -9.30
N LYS A 252 9.19 -20.57 -10.16
CA LYS A 252 9.16 -22.03 -10.20
C LYS A 252 9.54 -22.70 -8.86
N ASP A 253 10.62 -22.20 -8.25
CA ASP A 253 11.12 -22.73 -6.99
C ASP A 253 10.67 -21.91 -5.76
N LYS A 254 9.92 -20.83 -5.97
CA LYS A 254 9.48 -19.91 -4.91
C LYS A 254 7.99 -20.03 -4.59
N LEU A 255 7.18 -20.52 -5.54
CA LEU A 255 5.76 -20.66 -5.39
C LEU A 255 5.34 -22.13 -5.56
N ALA A 256 4.38 -22.58 -4.77
CA ALA A 256 3.75 -23.88 -4.97
C ALA A 256 3.10 -23.93 -6.37
N ARG A 257 3.03 -25.11 -6.98
CA ARG A 257 2.56 -25.28 -8.36
C ARG A 257 1.17 -24.69 -8.61
N PHE A 258 0.26 -24.80 -7.63
CA PHE A 258 -1.09 -24.24 -7.74
C PHE A 258 -1.14 -22.71 -7.66
N GLN A 259 -0.11 -22.07 -7.05
CA GLN A 259 0.02 -20.63 -6.94
C GLN A 259 0.69 -19.99 -8.17
N GLN A 260 1.39 -20.79 -8.99
CA GLN A 260 2.11 -20.26 -10.16
C GLN A 260 1.10 -19.80 -11.22
N PRO A 261 1.27 -18.56 -11.74
CA PRO A 261 0.39 -18.03 -12.77
C PRO A 261 0.40 -18.90 -14.03
N VAL A 262 -0.78 -19.24 -14.51
CA VAL A 262 -0.95 -20.01 -15.76
C VAL A 262 -0.83 -19.14 -17.00
N ARG A 263 -0.93 -17.82 -16.84
CA ARG A 263 -0.82 -16.83 -17.91
C ARG A 263 -0.25 -15.53 -17.37
N TRP A 264 0.55 -14.85 -18.21
CA TRP A 264 1.20 -13.59 -17.91
C TRP A 264 0.73 -12.54 -18.92
N LEU A 265 0.16 -11.46 -18.43
CA LEU A 265 -0.36 -10.35 -19.21
C LEU A 265 0.36 -9.06 -18.83
N THR A 266 0.60 -8.19 -19.80
CA THR A 266 1.15 -6.84 -19.50
C THR A 266 0.03 -5.93 -19.05
N LEU A 267 0.29 -5.15 -17.99
CA LEU A 267 -0.67 -4.18 -17.46
C LEU A 267 -0.96 -3.09 -18.50
N PRO A 268 -2.22 -2.94 -18.94
CA PRO A 268 -2.55 -1.99 -19.98
C PRO A 268 -2.54 -0.54 -19.45
N PRO A 269 -2.11 0.44 -20.27
CA PRO A 269 -2.00 1.84 -19.87
C PRO A 269 -3.33 2.45 -19.39
N GLU A 270 -4.45 2.04 -19.95
CA GLU A 270 -5.78 2.55 -19.62
C GLU A 270 -6.20 2.24 -18.18
N LEU A 271 -5.70 1.18 -17.57
CA LEU A 271 -5.97 0.86 -16.17
C LEU A 271 -5.11 1.66 -15.18
N LYS A 272 -4.08 2.36 -15.68
CA LYS A 272 -3.22 3.23 -14.87
C LYS A 272 -3.80 4.63 -14.66
N ASN A 273 -4.81 5.03 -15.42
CA ASN A 273 -5.31 6.42 -15.50
C ASN A 273 -6.37 6.79 -14.45
N GLY A 274 -6.75 5.87 -13.58
CA GLY A 274 -7.91 6.03 -12.67
C GLY A 274 -7.61 6.52 -11.25
N GLY A 275 -6.36 6.79 -10.88
CA GLY A 275 -6.07 7.22 -9.51
C GLY A 275 -4.74 6.70 -8.94
N ILE A 276 -4.57 6.82 -7.62
CA ILE A 276 -3.38 6.38 -6.88
C ILE A 276 -3.26 4.84 -6.85
N LYS A 277 -4.40 4.13 -6.94
CA LYS A 277 -4.49 2.67 -6.88
C LYS A 277 -5.23 2.13 -8.08
N ILE A 278 -4.72 1.02 -8.63
CA ILE A 278 -5.39 0.26 -9.69
C ILE A 278 -6.55 -0.54 -9.07
N SER A 279 -7.72 -0.49 -9.69
CA SER A 279 -8.89 -1.23 -9.23
C SER A 279 -8.74 -2.72 -9.57
N ARG A 280 -8.76 -3.61 -8.57
CA ARG A 280 -8.78 -5.06 -8.78
C ARG A 280 -10.02 -5.52 -9.55
N GLN A 281 -11.16 -4.86 -9.36
CA GLN A 281 -12.37 -5.16 -10.10
C GLN A 281 -12.21 -4.85 -11.59
N ALA A 282 -11.65 -3.67 -11.93
CA ALA A 282 -11.37 -3.30 -13.31
C ALA A 282 -10.35 -4.25 -13.98
N LEU A 283 -9.32 -4.68 -13.22
CA LEU A 283 -8.36 -5.69 -13.68
C LEU A 283 -9.05 -7.03 -13.99
N LYS A 284 -9.92 -7.50 -13.09
CA LYS A 284 -10.67 -8.74 -13.27
C LYS A 284 -11.55 -8.69 -14.51
N GLU A 285 -12.29 -7.62 -14.72
CA GLU A 285 -13.13 -7.40 -15.90
C GLU A 285 -12.30 -7.31 -17.19
N TRP A 286 -11.13 -6.66 -17.11
CA TRP A 286 -10.23 -6.57 -18.26
C TRP A 286 -9.64 -7.94 -18.62
N VAL A 287 -9.16 -8.72 -17.66
CA VAL A 287 -8.60 -10.07 -17.89
C VAL A 287 -9.65 -11.00 -18.50
N GLN A 288 -10.92 -10.92 -18.05
CA GLN A 288 -12.01 -11.72 -18.61
C GLN A 288 -12.30 -11.41 -20.08
N ARG A 289 -11.96 -10.20 -20.55
CA ARG A 289 -12.11 -9.84 -21.97
C ARG A 289 -10.91 -10.28 -22.84
N GLN A 290 -9.85 -10.81 -22.25
CA GLN A 290 -8.68 -11.34 -22.96
C GLN A 290 -8.81 -12.86 -23.22
N ASP A 291 -9.86 -13.50 -22.73
CA ASP A 291 -10.25 -14.88 -23.02
C ASP A 291 -11.16 -14.89 -24.23
#